data_9ccdc82dea74737702f8ff90f23b94a0
#
_entry.id   9ccdc82dea74737702f8ff90f23b94a0
#
_cell.length_a   1.000
_cell.length_b   1.000
_cell.length_c   1.000
_cell.angle_alpha   90.00
_cell.angle_beta   90.00
_cell.angle_gamma   90.00
#
_symmetry.space_group_name_H-M   'P 1'
#
loop_
_entity.id
_entity.type
_entity.pdbx_description
1 polymer ?
#
loop_
_entity_poly.entity_id
_entity_poly.type
_entity_poly.pdbx_seq_one_letter_code
_entity_poly.pdbx_strand_id
1 'polypeptide(L)'
;RTGINASQGDIVIVQDADLEYDPEDILRVTAPILAGNANVVYGSRILREKELGRSGVCGLITGKHPHSYVLAYLGGVAITRWINFLTGARLTDEPTCYKCFRRSSLEGLAIQRDDFAWEPEITMKLLLRGVRISEVPIAYHPRKREQGKKINWKDGVKALWTSWRIRRVADSGKRSISIR
;
A
#
# COMPACT_ATOMS: atom_id res chain seq x y z
N ARG A 1 13.65 0.28 -3.19
CA ARG A 1 14.70 -0.40 -2.42
C ARG A 1 15.89 0.52 -2.17
N THR A 2 16.51 1.07 -3.21
CA THR A 2 17.70 1.95 -3.09
C THR A 2 17.41 3.16 -2.19
N GLY A 3 16.28 3.85 -2.39
CA GLY A 3 15.90 5.00 -1.58
C GLY A 3 15.70 4.66 -0.09
N ILE A 4 15.08 3.50 0.21
CA ILE A 4 14.93 3.03 1.59
C ILE A 4 16.30 2.81 2.24
N ASN A 5 17.21 2.15 1.53
CA ASN A 5 18.57 1.88 2.04
C ASN A 5 19.41 3.15 2.22
N ALA A 6 19.21 4.14 1.36
CA ALA A 6 19.94 5.41 1.41
C ALA A 6 19.34 6.41 2.43
N SER A 7 18.09 6.21 2.86
CA SER A 7 17.45 7.10 3.80
C SER A 7 18.12 7.01 5.18
N GLN A 8 18.23 8.14 5.91
CA GLN A 8 18.88 8.23 7.23
C GLN A 8 17.94 8.68 8.36
N GLY A 9 16.77 9.23 8.03
CA GLY A 9 15.78 9.70 9.01
C GLY A 9 15.12 8.58 9.79
N ASP A 10 14.59 8.87 10.96
CA ASP A 10 13.85 7.92 11.82
C ASP A 10 12.51 7.48 11.23
N ILE A 11 11.96 8.30 10.34
CA ILE A 11 10.74 8.05 9.60
C ILE A 11 11.05 8.08 8.11
N VAL A 12 10.62 7.04 7.41
CA VAL A 12 10.77 6.90 5.96
C VAL A 12 9.39 6.93 5.33
N ILE A 13 9.19 7.84 4.38
CA ILE A 13 7.96 7.91 3.59
C ILE A 13 8.27 7.72 2.11
N VAL A 14 7.39 7.02 1.41
CA VAL A 14 7.43 6.91 -0.04
C VAL A 14 6.57 8.01 -0.63
N GLN A 15 7.14 8.76 -1.57
CA GLN A 15 6.49 9.85 -2.29
C GLN A 15 6.75 9.69 -3.78
N ASP A 16 5.71 9.53 -4.58
CA ASP A 16 5.80 9.57 -6.03
C ASP A 16 5.87 11.03 -6.53
N ALA A 17 6.74 11.29 -7.50
CA ALA A 17 6.93 12.62 -8.07
C ALA A 17 5.95 12.90 -9.24
N ASP A 18 4.76 12.33 -9.19
CA ASP A 18 3.82 12.32 -10.31
C ASP A 18 2.60 13.25 -10.13
N LEU A 19 2.57 14.03 -9.06
CA LEU A 19 1.52 14.99 -8.70
C LEU A 19 0.12 14.37 -8.48
N GLU A 20 0.01 13.03 -8.34
CA GLU A 20 -1.26 12.40 -8.02
C GLU A 20 -1.61 12.51 -6.54
N TYR A 21 -0.61 12.72 -5.66
CA TYR A 21 -0.77 12.83 -4.22
C TYR A 21 -0.44 14.24 -3.72
N ASP A 22 -1.20 14.71 -2.73
CA ASP A 22 -0.99 16.02 -2.13
C ASP A 22 0.15 15.96 -1.10
N PRO A 23 1.23 16.77 -1.26
CA PRO A 23 2.31 16.81 -0.28
C PRO A 23 1.87 17.23 1.13
N GLU A 24 0.76 17.95 1.29
CA GLU A 24 0.22 18.32 2.61
C GLU A 24 -0.22 17.09 3.41
N ASP A 25 -0.63 16.02 2.73
CA ASP A 25 -1.00 14.76 3.37
C ASP A 25 0.18 14.02 4.01
N ILE A 26 1.44 14.39 3.69
CA ILE A 26 2.65 13.89 4.38
C ILE A 26 2.53 14.12 5.89
N LEU A 27 2.03 15.28 6.31
CA LEU A 27 1.83 15.60 7.72
C LEU A 27 0.82 14.65 8.37
N ARG A 28 -0.24 14.28 7.66
CA ARG A 28 -1.26 13.34 8.15
C ARG A 28 -0.72 11.93 8.29
N VAL A 29 0.07 11.49 7.31
CA VAL A 29 0.63 10.13 7.29
C VAL A 29 1.75 9.96 8.34
N THR A 30 2.51 11.01 8.62
CA THR A 30 3.58 10.98 9.63
C THR A 30 3.09 11.18 11.06
N ALA A 31 2.00 11.92 11.26
CA ALA A 31 1.49 12.28 12.58
C ALA A 31 1.29 11.10 13.54
N PRO A 32 0.69 9.95 13.16
CA PRO A 32 0.54 8.81 14.08
C PRO A 32 1.88 8.19 14.50
N ILE A 33 2.90 8.24 13.64
CA ILE A 33 4.24 7.72 13.97
C ILE A 33 4.95 8.69 14.94
N LEU A 34 4.85 9.99 14.70
CA LEU A 34 5.42 11.02 15.57
C LEU A 34 4.79 10.97 16.96
N ALA A 35 3.49 10.76 17.04
CA ALA A 35 2.76 10.60 18.30
C ALA A 35 3.03 9.25 19.02
N GLY A 36 3.79 8.33 18.42
CA GLY A 36 4.06 7.00 18.99
C GLY A 36 2.88 6.01 18.92
N ASN A 37 1.80 6.36 18.21
CA ASN A 37 0.58 5.55 18.11
C ASN A 37 0.68 4.46 17.04
N ALA A 38 1.61 4.58 16.09
CA ALA A 38 1.82 3.61 15.02
C ALA A 38 3.30 3.53 14.64
N ASN A 39 3.71 2.40 14.07
CA ASN A 39 5.04 2.21 13.48
C ASN A 39 4.98 2.20 11.95
N VAL A 40 3.83 1.88 11.38
CA VAL A 40 3.58 1.88 9.94
C VAL A 40 2.22 2.51 9.67
N VAL A 41 2.18 3.47 8.77
CA VAL A 41 0.96 4.20 8.38
C VAL A 41 0.88 4.26 6.86
N TYR A 42 -0.27 3.88 6.33
CA TYR A 42 -0.59 4.01 4.91
C TYR A 42 -1.63 5.13 4.71
N GLY A 43 -1.46 5.88 3.65
CA GLY A 43 -2.50 6.79 3.20
C GLY A 43 -3.61 6.01 2.49
N SER A 44 -4.87 6.25 2.83
CA SER A 44 -6.01 5.59 2.18
C SER A 44 -6.88 6.60 1.42
N ARG A 45 -6.95 6.41 0.11
CA ARG A 45 -7.87 7.13 -0.79
C ARG A 45 -9.31 6.75 -0.50
N ILE A 46 -9.52 5.49 -0.10
CA ILE A 46 -10.86 4.94 0.20
C ILE A 46 -11.42 5.57 1.48
N LEU A 47 -10.61 5.74 2.52
CA LEU A 47 -11.02 6.43 3.74
C LEU A 47 -11.38 7.89 3.45
N ARG A 48 -10.63 8.56 2.57
CA ARG A 48 -10.92 9.93 2.17
C ARG A 48 -12.27 10.06 1.46
N GLU A 49 -12.54 9.19 0.50
CA GLU A 49 -13.84 9.17 -0.18
C GLU A 49 -14.99 8.89 0.78
N LYS A 50 -14.78 8.03 1.77
CA LYS A 50 -15.75 7.76 2.82
C LYS A 50 -16.01 8.98 3.71
N GLU A 51 -14.98 9.72 4.11
CA GLU A 51 -15.12 10.99 4.86
C GLU A 51 -15.93 12.03 4.07
N LEU A 52 -15.73 12.08 2.76
CA LEU A 52 -16.46 12.98 1.87
C LEU A 52 -17.89 12.49 1.54
N GLY A 53 -18.38 11.43 2.15
CA GLY A 53 -19.69 10.84 1.88
C GLY A 53 -19.82 10.18 0.51
N ARG A 54 -18.70 9.90 -0.18
CA ARG A 54 -18.65 9.36 -1.54
C ARG A 54 -18.26 7.88 -1.57
N SER A 55 -18.62 7.10 -0.56
CA SER A 55 -18.21 5.70 -0.48
C SER A 55 -18.95 4.80 -1.48
N GLY A 56 -18.23 3.80 -2.02
CA GLY A 56 -18.78 2.76 -2.90
C GLY A 56 -18.91 3.16 -4.38
N VAL A 57 -19.74 2.40 -5.10
CA VAL A 57 -19.97 2.57 -6.54
C VAL A 57 -20.54 3.95 -6.88
N CYS A 58 -21.29 4.56 -5.96
CA CYS A 58 -21.86 5.89 -6.14
C CYS A 58 -20.76 6.96 -6.28
N GLY A 59 -19.69 6.90 -5.48
CA GLY A 59 -18.55 7.82 -5.61
C GLY A 59 -17.79 7.65 -6.93
N LEU A 60 -17.76 6.44 -7.48
CA LEU A 60 -17.18 6.15 -8.80
C LEU A 60 -17.98 6.74 -9.97
N ILE A 61 -19.33 6.76 -9.85
CA ILE A 61 -20.24 7.24 -10.91
C ILE A 61 -20.38 8.75 -10.86
N THR A 62 -20.44 9.32 -9.66
CA THR A 62 -20.64 10.77 -9.45
C THR A 62 -19.34 11.57 -9.40
N GLY A 63 -18.20 10.89 -9.25
CA GLY A 63 -16.85 11.49 -9.20
C GLY A 63 -16.40 11.97 -10.58
N LYS A 64 -15.62 13.05 -10.62
CA LYS A 64 -14.95 13.58 -11.83
C LYS A 64 -13.84 12.66 -12.37
N HIS A 65 -13.94 11.34 -12.16
CA HIS A 65 -12.89 10.39 -12.50
C HIS A 65 -13.12 9.79 -13.90
N PRO A 66 -12.09 9.73 -14.76
CA PRO A 66 -12.22 9.11 -16.08
C PRO A 66 -12.47 7.60 -15.98
N HIS A 67 -13.15 7.01 -16.97
CA HIS A 67 -13.48 5.57 -17.01
C HIS A 67 -12.26 4.64 -16.79
N SER A 68 -11.06 5.07 -17.20
CA SER A 68 -9.81 4.34 -16.94
C SER A 68 -9.46 4.23 -15.44
N TYR A 69 -10.01 5.08 -14.60
CA TYR A 69 -9.83 5.04 -13.15
C TYR A 69 -10.67 3.93 -12.50
N VAL A 70 -11.86 3.65 -13.02
CA VAL A 70 -12.75 2.62 -12.46
C VAL A 70 -12.08 1.25 -12.47
N LEU A 71 -11.46 0.85 -13.58
CA LEU A 71 -10.73 -0.42 -13.65
C LEU A 71 -9.51 -0.46 -12.72
N ALA A 72 -8.76 0.64 -12.62
CA ALA A 72 -7.64 0.74 -11.69
C ALA A 72 -8.11 0.67 -10.23
N TYR A 73 -9.21 1.32 -9.91
CA TYR A 73 -9.85 1.27 -8.59
C TYR A 73 -10.28 -0.16 -8.23
N LEU A 74 -11.01 -0.83 -9.13
CA LEU A 74 -11.44 -2.21 -8.92
C LEU A 74 -10.25 -3.17 -8.76
N GLY A 75 -9.19 -2.96 -9.54
CA GLY A 75 -7.93 -3.69 -9.40
C GLY A 75 -7.29 -3.47 -8.03
N GLY A 76 -7.24 -2.23 -7.56
CA GLY A 76 -6.72 -1.89 -6.22
C GLY A 76 -7.54 -2.53 -5.10
N VAL A 77 -8.87 -2.49 -5.19
CA VAL A 77 -9.76 -3.15 -4.23
C VAL A 77 -9.54 -4.66 -4.23
N ALA A 78 -9.38 -5.28 -5.41
CA ALA A 78 -9.13 -6.72 -5.51
C ALA A 78 -7.78 -7.11 -4.85
N ILE A 79 -6.71 -6.35 -5.10
CA ILE A 79 -5.39 -6.57 -4.48
C ILE A 79 -5.50 -6.41 -2.96
N THR A 80 -6.13 -5.34 -2.47
CA THR A 80 -6.32 -5.09 -1.04
C THR A 80 -7.09 -6.23 -0.37
N ARG A 81 -8.21 -6.68 -0.95
CA ARG A 81 -8.99 -7.81 -0.44
C ARG A 81 -8.19 -9.11 -0.43
N TRP A 82 -7.41 -9.35 -1.47
CA TRP A 82 -6.55 -10.52 -1.55
C TRP A 82 -5.49 -10.55 -0.44
N ILE A 83 -4.81 -9.43 -0.21
CA ILE A 83 -3.83 -9.31 0.87
C ILE A 83 -4.48 -9.47 2.24
N ASN A 84 -5.64 -8.84 2.45
CA ASN A 84 -6.41 -9.01 3.69
C ASN A 84 -6.79 -10.48 3.92
N PHE A 85 -7.25 -11.19 2.87
CA PHE A 85 -7.56 -12.63 2.95
C PHE A 85 -6.33 -13.46 3.33
N LEU A 86 -5.18 -13.20 2.71
CA LEU A 86 -3.95 -13.93 2.98
C LEU A 86 -3.36 -13.68 4.38
N THR A 87 -3.60 -12.52 4.97
CA THR A 87 -2.92 -12.07 6.20
C THR A 87 -3.84 -11.91 7.40
N GLY A 88 -5.15 -11.85 7.19
CA GLY A 88 -6.12 -11.50 8.21
C GLY A 88 -6.16 -10.00 8.54
N ALA A 89 -5.46 -9.16 7.76
CA ALA A 89 -5.48 -7.70 7.92
C ALA A 89 -6.83 -7.09 7.51
N ARG A 90 -6.99 -5.80 7.78
CA ARG A 90 -8.20 -5.03 7.45
C ARG A 90 -7.85 -3.72 6.76
N LEU A 91 -6.91 -3.77 5.82
CA LEU A 91 -6.53 -2.61 5.02
C LEU A 91 -7.70 -2.20 4.12
N THR A 92 -7.83 -0.89 3.89
CA THR A 92 -8.81 -0.32 2.96
C THR A 92 -8.19 -0.01 1.60
N ASP A 93 -6.89 0.35 1.54
CA ASP A 93 -6.22 0.78 0.31
C ASP A 93 -4.74 0.38 0.31
N GLU A 94 -4.45 -0.86 -0.10
CA GLU A 94 -3.08 -1.35 -0.13
C GLU A 94 -2.22 -0.70 -1.23
N PRO A 95 -2.68 -0.59 -2.50
CA PRO A 95 -1.85 -0.02 -3.58
C PRO A 95 -1.86 1.51 -3.54
N THR A 96 -1.44 2.07 -2.43
CA THR A 96 -1.26 3.50 -2.22
C THR A 96 0.23 3.83 -2.22
N CYS A 97 0.62 4.96 -2.83
CA CYS A 97 2.00 5.42 -2.78
C CYS A 97 2.40 5.84 -1.35
N TYR A 98 1.57 6.59 -0.64
CA TYR A 98 1.90 7.07 0.70
C TYR A 98 1.97 5.92 1.71
N LYS A 99 3.15 5.30 1.77
CA LYS A 99 3.54 4.32 2.77
C LYS A 99 4.60 4.94 3.66
N CYS A 100 4.29 5.11 4.94
CA CYS A 100 5.15 5.73 5.94
C CYS A 100 5.55 4.71 6.99
N PHE A 101 6.82 4.68 7.34
CA PHE A 101 7.41 3.67 8.21
C PHE A 101 8.28 4.34 9.27
N ARG A 102 8.17 3.89 10.52
CA ARG A 102 9.28 4.04 11.45
C ARG A 102 10.44 3.17 10.94
N ARG A 103 11.64 3.69 10.86
CA ARG A 103 12.81 2.98 10.30
C ARG A 103 13.00 1.58 10.89
N SER A 104 12.84 1.42 12.21
CA SER A 104 12.96 0.13 12.87
C SER A 104 12.01 -0.94 12.34
N SER A 105 10.87 -0.57 11.76
CA SER A 105 9.95 -1.51 11.12
C SER A 105 10.49 -2.10 9.80
N LEU A 106 11.46 -1.44 9.19
CA LEU A 106 12.10 -1.86 7.94
C LEU A 106 13.36 -2.71 8.17
N GLU A 107 13.89 -2.73 9.39
CA GLU A 107 15.11 -3.47 9.73
C GLU A 107 14.96 -4.96 9.44
N GLY A 108 15.97 -5.52 8.77
CA GLY A 108 15.96 -6.92 8.35
C GLY A 108 14.84 -7.28 7.34
N LEU A 109 14.17 -6.30 6.74
CA LEU A 109 13.17 -6.52 5.70
C LEU A 109 13.84 -6.57 4.33
N ALA A 110 14.20 -7.76 3.86
CA ALA A 110 14.78 -7.94 2.53
C ALA A 110 13.72 -7.76 1.44
N ILE A 111 13.68 -6.58 0.79
CA ILE A 111 12.83 -6.32 -0.37
C ILE A 111 13.57 -6.77 -1.62
N GLN A 112 12.96 -7.66 -2.40
CA GLN A 112 13.55 -8.29 -3.60
C GLN A 112 13.08 -7.64 -4.90
N ARG A 113 11.83 -7.16 -4.92
CA ARG A 113 11.21 -6.58 -6.12
C ARG A 113 11.68 -5.16 -6.36
N ASP A 114 11.80 -4.78 -7.62
CA ASP A 114 12.15 -3.45 -8.12
C ASP A 114 11.11 -2.90 -9.12
N ASP A 115 10.03 -3.66 -9.35
CA ASP A 115 8.85 -3.28 -10.13
C ASP A 115 7.67 -2.92 -9.19
N PHE A 116 6.50 -2.61 -9.73
CA PHE A 116 5.29 -2.27 -8.94
C PHE A 116 4.89 -3.34 -7.91
N ALA A 117 5.38 -4.58 -8.03
CA ALA A 117 5.12 -5.63 -7.04
C ALA A 117 5.93 -5.46 -5.74
N TRP A 118 6.79 -4.44 -5.60
CA TRP A 118 7.43 -4.10 -4.34
C TRP A 118 6.42 -3.65 -3.26
N GLU A 119 5.33 -3.01 -3.67
CA GLU A 119 4.28 -2.54 -2.74
C GLU A 119 3.60 -3.71 -2.01
N PRO A 120 3.00 -4.70 -2.71
CA PRO A 120 2.48 -5.87 -2.03
C PRO A 120 3.56 -6.71 -1.34
N GLU A 121 4.81 -6.70 -1.82
CA GLU A 121 5.89 -7.39 -1.15
C GLU A 121 6.16 -6.83 0.25
N ILE A 122 6.35 -5.52 0.37
CA ILE A 122 6.62 -4.87 1.66
C ILE A 122 5.44 -5.02 2.62
N THR A 123 4.22 -4.84 2.12
CA THR A 123 2.98 -4.98 2.88
C THR A 123 2.84 -6.40 3.44
N MET A 124 2.99 -7.41 2.60
CA MET A 124 2.92 -8.82 3.02
C MET A 124 3.97 -9.16 4.07
N LYS A 125 5.22 -8.73 3.87
CA LYS A 125 6.31 -9.02 4.80
C LYS A 125 6.11 -8.37 6.15
N LEU A 126 5.62 -7.13 6.19
CA LEU A 126 5.29 -6.44 7.45
C LEU A 126 4.15 -7.15 8.19
N LEU A 127 3.04 -7.43 7.50
CA LEU A 127 1.89 -8.10 8.10
C LEU A 127 2.22 -9.50 8.62
N LEU A 128 3.02 -10.29 7.89
CA LEU A 128 3.45 -11.63 8.30
C LEU A 128 4.44 -11.62 9.48
N ARG A 129 5.11 -10.49 9.73
CA ARG A 129 5.90 -10.24 10.96
C ARG A 129 5.05 -9.78 12.14
N GLY A 130 3.73 -9.64 11.97
CA GLY A 130 2.82 -9.15 13.00
C GLY A 130 2.81 -7.63 13.15
N VAL A 131 3.41 -6.89 12.22
CA VAL A 131 3.39 -5.43 12.25
C VAL A 131 1.99 -4.94 11.89
N ARG A 132 1.41 -4.12 12.78
CA ARG A 132 0.13 -3.47 12.51
C ARG A 132 0.34 -2.27 11.58
N ILE A 133 -0.43 -2.22 10.51
CA ILE A 133 -0.49 -1.08 9.58
C ILE A 133 -1.73 -0.27 9.92
N SER A 134 -1.55 1.00 10.25
CA SER A 134 -2.62 1.97 10.43
C SER A 134 -2.88 2.70 9.12
N GLU A 135 -4.10 3.20 8.93
CA GLU A 135 -4.44 3.97 7.73
C GLU A 135 -5.00 5.34 8.11
N VAL A 136 -4.68 6.35 7.32
CA VAL A 136 -5.22 7.71 7.41
C VAL A 136 -5.76 8.15 6.06
N PRO A 137 -6.82 8.97 6.03
CA PRO A 137 -7.39 9.48 4.77
C PRO A 137 -6.42 10.45 4.08
N ILE A 138 -6.26 10.29 2.76
CA ILE A 138 -5.43 11.16 1.91
C ILE A 138 -6.14 11.55 0.64
N ALA A 139 -5.81 12.72 0.10
CA ALA A 139 -6.31 13.18 -1.19
C ALA A 139 -5.63 12.43 -2.35
N TYR A 140 -6.34 12.31 -3.48
CA TYR A 140 -5.81 11.69 -4.68
C TYR A 140 -6.35 12.37 -5.93
N HIS A 141 -5.46 12.73 -6.84
CA HIS A 141 -5.75 13.41 -8.09
C HIS A 141 -5.29 12.55 -9.28
N PRO A 142 -6.14 11.60 -9.75
CA PRO A 142 -5.72 10.63 -10.75
C PRO A 142 -5.39 11.30 -12.08
N ARG A 143 -4.22 10.97 -12.66
CA ARG A 143 -3.83 11.38 -14.01
C ARG A 143 -4.60 10.61 -15.08
N LYS A 144 -4.83 11.26 -16.22
CA LYS A 144 -5.33 10.60 -17.42
C LYS A 144 -4.24 9.75 -18.06
N ARG A 145 -4.63 8.77 -18.89
CA ARG A 145 -3.68 7.93 -19.66
C ARG A 145 -2.72 8.76 -20.53
N GLU A 146 -3.22 9.83 -21.13
CA GLU A 146 -2.46 10.77 -21.95
C GLU A 146 -1.35 11.48 -21.15
N GLN A 147 -1.44 11.52 -19.84
CA GLN A 147 -0.47 12.10 -18.91
C GLN A 147 0.56 11.09 -18.40
N GLY A 148 0.71 9.93 -19.07
CA GLY A 148 1.80 8.98 -18.80
C GLY A 148 1.52 7.91 -17.71
N LYS A 149 0.26 7.56 -17.44
CA LYS A 149 -0.07 6.46 -16.53
C LYS A 149 0.43 5.12 -17.09
N LYS A 150 1.41 4.51 -16.40
CA LYS A 150 2.14 3.30 -16.85
C LYS A 150 1.58 1.98 -16.34
N ILE A 151 0.80 2.00 -15.25
CA ILE A 151 0.26 0.79 -14.60
C ILE A 151 -0.74 0.09 -15.54
N ASN A 152 -0.58 -1.22 -15.69
CA ASN A 152 -1.43 -2.07 -16.53
C ASN A 152 -1.93 -3.30 -15.74
N TRP A 153 -2.86 -4.07 -16.34
CA TRP A 153 -3.45 -5.25 -15.69
C TRP A 153 -2.42 -6.34 -15.34
N LYS A 154 -1.30 -6.45 -16.08
CA LYS A 154 -0.22 -7.41 -15.80
C LYS A 154 0.46 -7.12 -14.46
N ASP A 155 0.54 -5.85 -14.06
CA ASP A 155 1.08 -5.45 -12.77
C ASP A 155 0.18 -5.92 -11.64
N GLY A 156 -1.15 -5.87 -11.83
CA GLY A 156 -2.12 -6.44 -10.90
C GLY A 156 -1.94 -7.95 -10.71
N VAL A 157 -1.77 -8.71 -11.80
CA VAL A 157 -1.51 -10.17 -11.73
C VAL A 157 -0.19 -10.44 -11.00
N LYS A 158 0.86 -9.66 -11.27
CA LYS A 158 2.14 -9.79 -10.55
C LYS A 158 1.99 -9.51 -9.06
N ALA A 159 1.18 -8.52 -8.68
CA ALA A 159 0.90 -8.20 -7.27
C ALA A 159 0.22 -9.38 -6.55
N LEU A 160 -0.83 -9.96 -7.15
CA LEU A 160 -1.52 -11.13 -6.60
C LEU A 160 -0.60 -12.33 -6.46
N TRP A 161 0.19 -12.63 -7.49
CA TRP A 161 1.17 -13.72 -7.48
C TRP A 161 2.26 -13.52 -6.43
N THR A 162 2.82 -12.31 -6.33
CA THR A 162 3.86 -11.97 -5.35
C THR A 162 3.35 -12.17 -3.93
N SER A 163 2.16 -11.68 -3.62
CA SER A 163 1.50 -11.84 -2.31
C SER A 163 1.31 -13.30 -1.95
N TRP A 164 0.78 -14.10 -2.87
CA TRP A 164 0.58 -15.53 -2.68
C TRP A 164 1.89 -16.29 -2.45
N ARG A 165 2.92 -16.00 -3.26
CA ARG A 165 4.23 -16.62 -3.13
C ARG A 165 4.86 -16.35 -1.76
N ILE A 166 4.80 -15.10 -1.29
CA ILE A 166 5.33 -14.71 0.02
C ILE A 166 4.60 -15.46 1.14
N ARG A 167 3.26 -15.56 1.05
CA ARG A 167 2.47 -16.32 2.02
C ARG A 167 2.89 -17.78 2.07
N ARG A 168 3.02 -18.45 0.91
CA ARG A 168 3.44 -19.86 0.85
C ARG A 168 4.81 -20.12 1.46
N VAL A 169 5.78 -19.25 1.18
CA VAL A 169 7.13 -19.36 1.76
C VAL A 169 7.09 -19.23 3.28
N ALA A 170 6.31 -18.29 3.81
CA ALA A 170 6.13 -18.10 5.24
C ALA A 170 5.49 -19.34 5.91
N ASP A 171 4.48 -19.94 5.29
CA ASP A 171 3.81 -21.15 5.82
C ASP A 171 4.73 -22.38 5.77
N SER A 172 5.56 -22.51 4.74
CA SER A 172 6.55 -23.59 4.64
C SER A 172 7.64 -23.49 5.72
N GLY A 173 8.11 -22.27 6.02
CA GLY A 173 9.06 -22.03 7.09
C GLY A 173 8.50 -22.40 8.49
N LYS A 174 7.23 -22.08 8.73
CA LYS A 174 6.57 -22.45 10.00
C LYS A 174 6.42 -23.96 10.18
N ARG A 175 6.14 -24.71 9.12
CA ARG A 175 6.04 -26.19 9.17
C ARG A 175 7.36 -26.86 9.52
N SER A 176 8.48 -26.32 9.04
CA SER A 176 9.82 -26.87 9.35
C SER A 176 10.21 -26.70 10.81
N ILE A 177 9.70 -25.71 11.52
CA ILE A 177 9.99 -25.43 12.94
C ILE A 177 9.10 -26.27 13.85
N SER A 178 7.89 -26.66 13.42
CA SER A 178 6.94 -27.43 14.23
C SER A 178 7.22 -28.94 14.28
N ILE A 179 8.23 -29.44 13.55
CA ILE A 179 8.58 -30.87 13.49
C ILE A 179 9.87 -31.15 14.28
N ARG A 180 10.38 -30.18 15.00
CA ARG A 180 11.50 -30.35 15.95
C ARG A 180 11.02 -30.09 17.39
#